data_f9ef2ab94fe0abb620ef792eacdb64a3
#
_entry.id   f9ef2ab94fe0abb620ef792eacdb64a3
#
_cell.length_a   1.000
_cell.length_b   1.000
_cell.length_c   1.000
_cell.angle_alpha   90.00
_cell.angle_beta   90.00
_cell.angle_gamma   90.00
#
_symmetry.space_group_name_H-M   'P 1'
#
loop_
_entity.id
_entity.type
_entity.pdbx_description
1 polymer ?
#
loop_
_entity_poly.entity_id
_entity_poly.type
_entity_poly.pdbx_seq_one_letter_code
_entity_poly.pdbx_strand_id
1 'polypeptide(L)'
;HWMFKDMPTYDWFHQFPGYKQSNYRMTTQYDKNGSKIDAKLCMDGWFVPSMPDLNQSNPLVLNYLTQNAIWWIEYADLDGFRVDTYSYNDKEGIAKWTKAITDEYPYFNIVGEVWMHDQAQISYWQKDSPIAKIQSYNSYLPSVMDFTLHDVFGNVFNEDRADWSNGMIK
;
A
#
# COMPACT_ATOMS: atom_id res chain seq x y z
N HIS A 1 9.67 10.53 -11.69
CA HIS A 1 9.09 11.32 -12.77
C HIS A 1 9.76 10.99 -14.09
N TRP A 2 8.96 10.57 -15.06
CA TRP A 2 9.45 10.29 -16.41
C TRP A 2 9.66 11.60 -17.15
N MET A 3 10.92 11.87 -17.48
CA MET A 3 11.33 13.09 -18.18
C MET A 3 11.41 12.91 -19.69
N PHE A 4 11.22 11.69 -20.18
CA PHE A 4 11.40 11.33 -21.58
C PHE A 4 10.10 11.39 -22.35
N LYS A 5 10.09 11.99 -23.51
CA LYS A 5 8.89 12.20 -24.34
C LYS A 5 8.30 10.92 -24.92
N ASP A 6 9.10 9.90 -25.06
CA ASP A 6 8.82 8.62 -25.70
C ASP A 6 8.53 7.49 -24.72
N MET A 7 8.58 7.75 -23.41
CA MET A 7 8.36 6.76 -22.38
C MET A 7 7.80 7.42 -21.11
N PRO A 8 6.98 6.70 -20.35
CA PRO A 8 6.23 5.50 -20.70
C PRO A 8 4.99 5.84 -21.54
N THR A 9 4.36 4.82 -22.11
CA THR A 9 3.08 4.99 -22.82
C THR A 9 1.95 5.29 -21.83
N TYR A 10 0.82 5.86 -22.31
CA TYR A 10 -0.28 6.31 -21.45
C TYR A 10 -0.95 5.17 -20.66
N ASP A 11 -0.89 3.94 -21.13
CA ASP A 11 -1.43 2.75 -20.48
C ASP A 11 -0.59 2.24 -19.28
N TRP A 12 0.54 2.90 -19.00
CA TRP A 12 1.30 2.71 -17.78
C TRP A 12 0.64 3.39 -16.57
N PHE A 13 -0.31 4.28 -16.82
CA PHE A 13 -0.98 5.05 -15.78
C PHE A 13 -2.49 4.82 -15.80
N HIS A 14 -3.11 4.81 -14.63
CA HIS A 14 -4.55 4.90 -14.53
C HIS A 14 -5.01 6.35 -14.80
N GLN A 15 -6.24 6.51 -15.35
CA GLN A 15 -6.90 7.80 -15.59
C GLN A 15 -6.13 8.79 -16.49
N PHE A 16 -5.06 8.37 -17.16
CA PHE A 16 -4.29 9.25 -18.03
C PHE A 16 -5.02 9.50 -19.36
N PRO A 17 -4.98 10.73 -19.95
CA PRO A 17 -4.29 11.94 -19.43
C PRO A 17 -5.10 12.77 -18.44
N GLY A 18 -6.30 12.35 -18.09
CA GLY A 18 -7.19 13.08 -17.20
C GLY A 18 -6.95 12.75 -15.73
N TYR A 19 -6.70 13.78 -14.91
CA TYR A 19 -6.65 13.62 -13.46
C TYR A 19 -8.00 13.25 -12.88
N LYS A 20 -8.03 12.19 -12.10
CA LYS A 20 -9.17 11.83 -11.26
C LYS A 20 -8.65 11.43 -9.87
N GLN A 21 -9.03 12.20 -8.87
CA GLN A 21 -8.55 12.00 -7.52
C GLN A 21 -9.10 10.71 -6.90
N SER A 22 -8.26 10.01 -6.12
CA SER A 22 -8.71 8.91 -5.28
C SER A 22 -9.80 9.37 -4.32
N ASN A 23 -10.81 8.53 -4.10
CA ASN A 23 -11.85 8.81 -3.11
C ASN A 23 -11.43 8.42 -1.68
N TYR A 24 -10.25 7.81 -1.51
CA TYR A 24 -9.68 7.36 -0.23
C TYR A 24 -10.58 6.41 0.58
N ARG A 25 -11.54 5.74 -0.07
CA ARG A 25 -12.48 4.83 0.59
C ARG A 25 -11.87 3.44 0.82
N MET A 26 -10.84 3.39 1.67
CA MET A 26 -10.02 2.19 1.89
C MET A 26 -10.83 0.97 2.37
N THR A 27 -11.93 1.17 3.08
CA THR A 27 -12.82 0.08 3.52
C THR A 27 -13.34 -0.78 2.38
N THR A 28 -13.46 -0.21 1.17
CA THR A 28 -13.90 -0.92 -0.04
C THR A 28 -12.93 -2.01 -0.49
N GLN A 29 -11.68 -1.99 -0.01
CA GLN A 29 -10.65 -2.95 -0.40
C GLN A 29 -10.84 -4.33 0.23
N TYR A 30 -11.48 -4.41 1.40
CA TYR A 30 -11.70 -5.65 2.14
C TYR A 30 -13.19 -5.96 2.42
N ASP A 31 -14.10 -5.03 2.15
CA ASP A 31 -15.54 -5.30 2.19
C ASP A 31 -16.01 -5.89 0.85
N LYS A 32 -16.30 -7.20 0.85
CA LYS A 32 -16.77 -7.87 -0.37
C LYS A 32 -18.12 -7.37 -0.88
N ASN A 33 -18.89 -6.70 -0.03
CA ASN A 33 -20.18 -6.08 -0.37
C ASN A 33 -20.03 -4.59 -0.70
N GLY A 34 -18.80 -4.06 -0.60
CA GLY A 34 -18.50 -2.69 -0.94
C GLY A 34 -18.69 -2.36 -2.41
N SER A 35 -18.87 -1.08 -2.70
CA SER A 35 -19.00 -0.58 -4.07
C SER A 35 -17.73 -0.87 -4.89
N LYS A 36 -17.83 -1.68 -5.94
CA LYS A 36 -16.71 -1.97 -6.85
C LYS A 36 -16.22 -0.72 -7.60
N ILE A 37 -17.12 0.23 -7.85
CA ILE A 37 -16.76 1.52 -8.48
C ILE A 37 -15.91 2.34 -7.53
N ASP A 38 -16.31 2.41 -6.26
CA ASP A 38 -15.54 3.13 -5.24
C ASP A 38 -14.19 2.45 -4.95
N ALA A 39 -14.17 1.11 -4.89
CA ALA A 39 -12.94 0.35 -4.73
C ALA A 39 -11.96 0.63 -5.88
N LYS A 40 -12.44 0.62 -7.11
CA LYS A 40 -11.63 0.95 -8.29
C LYS A 40 -11.11 2.39 -8.24
N LEU A 41 -11.95 3.36 -7.91
CA LEU A 41 -11.52 4.76 -7.82
C LEU A 41 -10.56 5.00 -6.64
N CYS A 42 -10.69 4.26 -5.56
CA CYS A 42 -9.76 4.32 -4.44
C CYS A 42 -8.34 3.92 -4.87
N MET A 43 -8.22 2.88 -5.68
CA MET A 43 -6.93 2.31 -6.11
C MET A 43 -6.35 3.00 -7.36
N ASP A 44 -7.20 3.28 -8.37
CA ASP A 44 -6.76 3.85 -9.65
C ASP A 44 -6.71 5.39 -9.63
N GLY A 45 -7.22 6.03 -8.58
CA GLY A 45 -7.25 7.49 -8.47
C GLY A 45 -5.90 8.05 -8.07
N TRP A 46 -5.54 9.20 -8.62
CA TRP A 46 -4.31 9.90 -8.27
C TRP A 46 -4.47 10.65 -6.94
N PHE A 47 -3.39 10.83 -6.20
CA PHE A 47 -3.43 11.64 -4.98
C PHE A 47 -3.49 13.14 -5.29
N VAL A 48 -2.68 13.57 -6.25
CA VAL A 48 -2.64 14.95 -6.74
C VAL A 48 -2.38 14.97 -8.25
N PRO A 49 -2.69 16.06 -8.96
CA PRO A 49 -2.54 16.12 -10.43
C PRO A 49 -1.12 15.87 -10.97
N SER A 50 -0.11 16.08 -10.13
CA SER A 50 1.30 15.87 -10.49
C SER A 50 1.84 14.47 -10.19
N MET A 51 1.02 13.58 -9.61
CA MET A 51 1.40 12.20 -9.24
C MET A 51 0.47 11.19 -9.94
N PRO A 52 0.73 10.89 -11.22
CA PRO A 52 -0.01 9.85 -11.94
C PRO A 52 0.12 8.50 -11.24
N ASP A 53 -1.01 7.83 -11.07
CA ASP A 53 -1.04 6.50 -10.51
C ASP A 53 -0.56 5.46 -11.53
N LEU A 54 0.39 4.61 -11.13
CA LEU A 54 0.95 3.56 -11.99
C LEU A 54 0.01 2.36 -12.09
N ASN A 55 -0.22 1.90 -13.30
CA ASN A 55 -1.09 0.76 -13.58
C ASN A 55 -0.35 -0.58 -13.40
N GLN A 56 -0.31 -1.12 -12.18
CA GLN A 56 0.33 -2.41 -11.89
C GLN A 56 -0.42 -3.61 -12.50
N SER A 57 -1.65 -3.44 -13.00
CA SER A 57 -2.34 -4.47 -13.76
C SER A 57 -1.75 -4.65 -15.16
N ASN A 58 -0.99 -3.67 -15.66
CA ASN A 58 -0.19 -3.80 -16.87
C ASN A 58 1.07 -4.64 -16.57
N PRO A 59 1.25 -5.79 -17.23
CA PRO A 59 2.38 -6.69 -16.94
C PRO A 59 3.75 -6.07 -17.22
N LEU A 60 3.85 -5.11 -18.14
CA LEU A 60 5.11 -4.40 -18.40
C LEU A 60 5.48 -3.46 -17.25
N VAL A 61 4.48 -2.77 -16.69
CA VAL A 61 4.67 -1.92 -15.50
C VAL A 61 5.09 -2.77 -14.31
N LEU A 62 4.36 -3.85 -14.05
CA LEU A 62 4.66 -4.75 -12.94
C LEU A 62 6.05 -5.35 -13.06
N ASN A 63 6.42 -5.82 -14.25
CA ASN A 63 7.76 -6.35 -14.49
C ASN A 63 8.85 -5.29 -14.28
N TYR A 64 8.64 -4.07 -14.79
CA TYR A 64 9.57 -2.96 -14.58
C TYR A 64 9.76 -2.66 -13.09
N LEU A 65 8.66 -2.55 -12.32
CA LEU A 65 8.73 -2.26 -10.89
C LEU A 65 9.43 -3.39 -10.11
N THR A 66 9.19 -4.64 -10.48
CA THR A 66 9.86 -5.80 -9.87
C THR A 66 11.36 -5.78 -10.15
N GLN A 67 11.75 -5.62 -11.42
CA GLN A 67 13.16 -5.57 -11.80
C GLN A 67 13.88 -4.35 -11.21
N ASN A 68 13.21 -3.23 -11.11
CA ASN A 68 13.76 -2.03 -10.46
C ASN A 68 14.02 -2.25 -8.96
N ALA A 69 13.10 -2.92 -8.26
CA ALA A 69 13.29 -3.27 -6.85
C ALA A 69 14.48 -4.21 -6.66
N ILE A 70 14.56 -5.30 -7.45
CA ILE A 70 15.69 -6.24 -7.42
C ILE A 70 17.01 -5.53 -7.72
N TRP A 71 17.02 -4.64 -8.72
CA TRP A 71 18.21 -3.85 -9.05
C TRP A 71 18.70 -3.00 -7.87
N TRP A 72 17.77 -2.37 -7.13
CA TRP A 72 18.15 -1.59 -5.96
C TRP A 72 18.66 -2.45 -4.81
N ILE A 73 18.07 -3.63 -4.59
CA ILE A 73 18.57 -4.59 -3.58
C ILE A 73 20.02 -4.95 -3.89
N GLU A 74 20.29 -5.36 -5.12
CA GLU A 74 21.64 -5.78 -5.55
C GLU A 74 22.64 -4.62 -5.59
N TYR A 75 22.23 -3.45 -6.11
CA TYR A 75 23.11 -2.31 -6.29
C TYR A 75 23.50 -1.65 -4.97
N ALA A 76 22.58 -1.55 -4.03
CA ALA A 76 22.76 -0.81 -2.78
C ALA A 76 22.89 -1.72 -1.53
N ASP A 77 22.88 -3.06 -1.73
CA ASP A 77 22.97 -4.05 -0.65
C ASP A 77 21.92 -3.79 0.44
N LEU A 78 20.66 -3.68 0.03
CA LEU A 78 19.56 -3.33 0.94
C LEU A 78 19.06 -4.55 1.71
N ASP A 79 18.73 -4.35 2.99
CA ASP A 79 18.14 -5.36 3.87
C ASP A 79 16.61 -5.34 3.90
N GLY A 80 15.98 -4.30 3.39
CA GLY A 80 14.53 -4.18 3.38
C GLY A 80 14.00 -2.94 2.67
N PHE A 81 12.68 -2.93 2.45
CA PHE A 81 11.93 -1.81 1.91
C PHE A 81 10.85 -1.32 2.88
N ARG A 82 10.69 -0.02 2.95
CA ARG A 82 9.43 0.60 3.35
C ARG A 82 8.67 0.98 2.10
N VAL A 83 7.48 0.42 1.92
CA VAL A 83 6.63 0.69 0.75
C VAL A 83 5.54 1.67 1.13
N ASP A 84 5.68 2.89 0.61
CA ASP A 84 4.74 3.97 0.77
C ASP A 84 3.39 3.61 0.15
N THR A 85 2.29 4.02 0.80
CA THR A 85 0.92 3.85 0.29
C THR A 85 0.61 2.44 -0.22
N TYR A 86 1.15 1.40 0.44
CA TYR A 86 1.05 0.00 0.03
C TYR A 86 -0.37 -0.43 -0.34
N SER A 87 -1.35 -0.03 0.47
CA SER A 87 -2.75 -0.41 0.32
C SER A 87 -3.51 0.28 -0.82
N TYR A 88 -2.89 1.24 -1.51
CA TYR A 88 -3.47 1.92 -2.68
C TYR A 88 -3.06 1.31 -4.01
N ASN A 89 -2.18 0.32 -4.01
CA ASN A 89 -1.76 -0.37 -5.22
C ASN A 89 -2.80 -1.40 -5.67
N ASP A 90 -2.76 -1.79 -6.94
CA ASP A 90 -3.51 -2.95 -7.44
C ASP A 90 -3.19 -4.18 -6.58
N LYS A 91 -4.23 -4.80 -6.00
CA LYS A 91 -4.07 -5.88 -5.01
C LYS A 91 -3.30 -7.08 -5.57
N GLU A 92 -3.64 -7.48 -6.78
CA GLU A 92 -2.97 -8.62 -7.43
C GLU A 92 -1.56 -8.25 -7.88
N GLY A 93 -1.37 -7.02 -8.37
CA GLY A 93 -0.08 -6.50 -8.78
C GLY A 93 0.90 -6.41 -7.62
N ILE A 94 0.49 -5.78 -6.51
CA ILE A 94 1.36 -5.63 -5.34
C ILE A 94 1.66 -6.97 -4.66
N ALA A 95 0.70 -7.91 -4.64
CA ALA A 95 0.94 -9.25 -4.12
C ALA A 95 1.97 -10.01 -4.95
N LYS A 96 1.90 -9.93 -6.28
CA LYS A 96 2.88 -10.53 -7.20
C LYS A 96 4.25 -9.90 -7.04
N TRP A 97 4.32 -8.57 -6.93
CA TRP A 97 5.56 -7.84 -6.70
C TRP A 97 6.21 -8.26 -5.37
N THR A 98 5.44 -8.26 -4.28
CA THR A 98 5.92 -8.66 -2.96
C THR A 98 6.42 -10.11 -2.97
N LYS A 99 5.62 -11.01 -3.57
CA LYS A 99 5.99 -12.42 -3.68
C LYS A 99 7.28 -12.63 -4.48
N ALA A 100 7.44 -11.96 -5.60
CA ALA A 100 8.64 -12.08 -6.43
C ALA A 100 9.91 -11.71 -5.67
N ILE A 101 9.86 -10.62 -4.88
CA ILE A 101 11.00 -10.18 -4.06
C ILE A 101 11.26 -11.15 -2.92
N THR A 102 10.22 -11.58 -2.20
CA THR A 102 10.40 -12.47 -1.04
C THR A 102 10.76 -13.92 -1.42
N ASP A 103 10.43 -14.37 -2.62
CA ASP A 103 10.88 -15.66 -3.17
C ASP A 103 12.38 -15.61 -3.54
N GLU A 104 12.84 -14.50 -4.12
CA GLU A 104 14.25 -14.29 -4.49
C GLU A 104 15.13 -14.05 -3.26
N TYR A 105 14.62 -13.26 -2.30
CA TYR A 105 15.32 -12.87 -1.07
C TYR A 105 14.51 -13.26 0.17
N PRO A 106 14.57 -14.51 0.64
CA PRO A 106 13.71 -15.02 1.73
C PRO A 106 13.87 -14.30 3.07
N TYR A 107 15.00 -13.63 3.29
CA TYR A 107 15.29 -12.89 4.53
C TYR A 107 15.06 -11.38 4.40
N PHE A 108 14.70 -10.91 3.20
CA PHE A 108 14.44 -9.50 2.95
C PHE A 108 13.13 -9.06 3.58
N ASN A 109 13.15 -8.01 4.37
CA ASN A 109 11.94 -7.51 4.99
C ASN A 109 11.29 -6.41 4.14
N ILE A 110 9.96 -6.48 4.03
CA ILE A 110 9.14 -5.43 3.42
C ILE A 110 8.12 -4.99 4.45
N VAL A 111 8.17 -3.71 4.84
CA VAL A 111 7.14 -3.09 5.66
C VAL A 111 6.24 -2.21 4.81
N GLY A 112 4.95 -2.53 4.76
CA GLY A 112 3.96 -1.77 4.01
C GLY A 112 3.33 -0.66 4.85
N GLU A 113 3.23 0.53 4.28
CA GLU A 113 2.42 1.57 4.86
C GLU A 113 0.94 1.30 4.54
N VAL A 114 0.20 0.92 5.56
CA VAL A 114 -1.24 0.72 5.52
C VAL A 114 -1.86 1.68 6.53
N TRP A 115 -2.03 2.93 6.15
CA TRP A 115 -2.48 3.97 7.05
C TRP A 115 -3.99 3.87 7.31
N MET A 116 -4.32 3.09 8.30
CA MET A 116 -5.67 2.87 8.79
C MET A 116 -5.67 2.88 10.32
N HIS A 117 -6.82 3.15 10.93
CA HIS A 117 -6.96 3.31 12.38
C HIS A 117 -7.62 2.12 13.08
N ASP A 118 -7.67 0.97 12.40
CA ASP A 118 -8.25 -0.26 12.91
C ASP A 118 -7.34 -1.46 12.61
N GLN A 119 -7.07 -2.27 13.62
CA GLN A 119 -6.14 -3.40 13.51
C GLN A 119 -6.60 -4.45 12.49
N ALA A 120 -7.91 -4.67 12.37
CA ALA A 120 -8.42 -5.63 11.40
C ALA A 120 -8.14 -5.17 9.96
N GLN A 121 -8.28 -3.86 9.72
CA GLN A 121 -8.00 -3.25 8.43
C GLN A 121 -6.51 -3.29 8.07
N ILE A 122 -5.65 -2.99 9.04
CA ILE A 122 -4.19 -3.04 8.87
C ILE A 122 -3.74 -4.49 8.64
N SER A 123 -4.21 -5.41 9.48
CA SER A 123 -3.84 -6.83 9.40
C SER A 123 -4.32 -7.51 8.12
N TYR A 124 -5.36 -7.00 7.46
CA TYR A 124 -5.81 -7.51 6.16
C TYR A 124 -4.67 -7.57 5.14
N TRP A 125 -3.78 -6.58 5.16
CA TRP A 125 -2.67 -6.45 4.22
C TRP A 125 -1.42 -7.24 4.62
N GLN A 126 -1.41 -7.84 5.79
CA GLN A 126 -0.28 -8.67 6.22
C GLN A 126 -0.40 -10.09 5.66
N LYS A 127 0.73 -10.70 5.39
CA LYS A 127 0.86 -12.10 4.96
C LYS A 127 0.02 -13.03 5.84
N ASP A 128 -0.69 -13.94 5.19
CA ASP A 128 -1.50 -14.98 5.83
C ASP A 128 -2.64 -14.47 6.73
N SER A 129 -3.05 -13.23 6.57
CA SER A 129 -4.13 -12.61 7.34
C SER A 129 -5.40 -13.47 7.32
N PRO A 130 -5.98 -13.81 8.49
CA PRO A 130 -7.26 -14.53 8.55
C PRO A 130 -8.40 -13.76 7.89
N ILE A 131 -8.34 -12.41 7.94
CA ILE A 131 -9.35 -11.52 7.34
C ILE A 131 -9.25 -11.55 5.82
N ALA A 132 -8.04 -11.52 5.27
CA ALA A 132 -7.82 -11.59 3.83
C ALA A 132 -8.23 -12.94 3.23
N LYS A 133 -8.10 -14.02 3.99
CA LYS A 133 -8.53 -15.36 3.57
C LYS A 133 -10.03 -15.45 3.28
N ILE A 134 -10.86 -14.60 3.88
CA ILE A 134 -12.31 -14.51 3.58
C ILE A 134 -12.54 -14.15 2.10
N GLN A 135 -11.60 -13.41 1.49
CA GLN A 135 -11.62 -13.03 0.07
C GLN A 135 -10.65 -13.84 -0.79
N SER A 136 -10.10 -14.93 -0.25
CA SER A 136 -9.08 -15.74 -0.93
C SER A 136 -7.86 -14.93 -1.35
N TYR A 137 -7.49 -13.91 -0.55
CA TYR A 137 -6.38 -12.99 -0.82
C TYR A 137 -5.20 -13.26 0.11
N ASN A 138 -3.98 -13.15 -0.43
CA ASN A 138 -2.73 -13.09 0.33
C ASN A 138 -1.82 -12.04 -0.31
N SER A 139 -1.43 -11.06 0.46
CA SER A 139 -0.52 -9.99 0.00
C SER A 139 0.93 -10.42 -0.07
N TYR A 140 1.31 -11.50 0.62
CA TYR A 140 2.70 -11.94 0.88
C TYR A 140 3.54 -10.92 1.66
N LEU A 141 2.95 -9.81 2.11
CA LEU A 141 3.64 -8.74 2.82
C LEU A 141 4.08 -9.19 4.22
N PRO A 142 5.40 -9.24 4.52
CA PRO A 142 5.88 -9.75 5.82
C PRO A 142 5.42 -8.92 7.00
N SER A 143 5.44 -7.59 6.87
CA SER A 143 5.12 -6.68 7.97
C SER A 143 4.37 -5.43 7.51
N VAL A 144 3.59 -4.87 8.42
CA VAL A 144 2.82 -3.63 8.25
C VAL A 144 3.17 -2.64 9.36
N MET A 145 3.03 -1.35 9.09
CA MET A 145 3.18 -0.32 10.11
C MET A 145 1.97 -0.32 11.04
N ASP A 146 2.20 -0.33 12.35
CA ASP A 146 1.13 -0.30 13.35
C ASP A 146 0.67 1.13 13.66
N PHE A 147 -0.24 1.63 12.84
CA PHE A 147 -0.82 2.96 13.05
C PHE A 147 -1.74 3.04 14.26
N THR A 148 -2.35 1.93 14.68
CA THR A 148 -3.17 1.93 15.89
C THR A 148 -2.33 2.16 17.13
N LEU A 149 -1.15 1.55 17.21
CA LEU A 149 -0.19 1.79 18.29
C LEU A 149 0.36 3.21 18.24
N HIS A 150 0.68 3.72 17.05
CA HIS A 150 1.10 5.11 16.84
C HIS A 150 0.06 6.10 17.40
N ASP A 151 -1.23 5.90 17.07
CA ASP A 151 -2.32 6.77 17.53
C ASP A 151 -2.45 6.73 19.07
N VAL A 152 -2.36 5.53 19.66
CA VAL A 152 -2.39 5.36 21.11
C VAL A 152 -1.22 6.09 21.78
N PHE A 153 0.00 5.97 21.26
CA PHE A 153 1.15 6.71 21.77
C PHE A 153 0.95 8.23 21.64
N GLY A 154 0.43 8.69 20.49
CA GLY A 154 0.09 10.11 20.33
C GLY A 154 -0.85 10.62 21.42
N ASN A 155 -1.90 9.87 21.70
CA ASN A 155 -2.89 10.22 22.72
C ASN A 155 -2.27 10.16 24.13
N VAL A 156 -1.54 9.08 24.44
CA VAL A 156 -0.95 8.85 25.76
C VAL A 156 0.07 9.93 26.14
N PHE A 157 0.91 10.34 25.18
CA PHE A 157 2.01 11.27 25.47
C PHE A 157 1.68 12.75 25.20
N ASN A 158 0.71 13.04 24.35
CA ASN A 158 0.38 14.42 23.95
C ASN A 158 -0.89 14.96 24.62
N GLU A 159 -1.79 14.11 25.12
CA GLU A 159 -2.98 14.55 25.80
C GLU A 159 -2.71 14.74 27.30
N ASP A 160 -2.76 15.98 27.77
CA ASP A 160 -2.59 16.34 29.19
C ASP A 160 -3.88 17.03 29.71
N ARG A 161 -5.00 16.27 29.74
CA ARG A 161 -6.26 16.73 30.30
C ARG A 161 -6.67 15.85 31.47
N ALA A 162 -6.66 16.39 32.68
CA ALA A 162 -6.80 15.65 33.94
C ALA A 162 -8.18 14.95 34.12
N ASP A 163 -9.24 15.38 33.44
CA ASP A 163 -10.61 14.95 33.71
C ASP A 163 -11.14 13.89 32.70
N TRP A 164 -10.72 13.91 31.46
CA TRP A 164 -11.25 13.02 30.40
C TRP A 164 -10.26 12.70 29.27
N SER A 165 -9.00 12.91 29.47
CA SER A 165 -7.97 12.57 28.48
C SER A 165 -7.70 11.07 28.41
N ASN A 166 -7.19 10.63 27.28
CA ASN A 166 -6.65 9.28 27.09
C ASN A 166 -5.17 9.16 27.43
N GLY A 167 -4.62 10.17 28.14
CA GLY A 167 -3.22 10.23 28.53
C GLY A 167 -2.83 9.22 29.61
N MET A 168 -1.54 9.24 29.98
CA MET A 168 -0.95 8.26 30.93
C MET A 168 -1.57 8.28 32.34
N ILE A 169 -2.30 9.32 32.69
CA ILE A 169 -2.95 9.44 34.01
C ILE A 169 -4.28 8.64 34.06
N LYS A 170 -4.73 8.12 32.96
CA LYS A 170 -5.92 7.31 32.84
C LYS A 170 -5.54 5.86 32.58
#